data_70e9424ea2995ac42034155447c86176
#
_entry.id   70e9424ea2995ac42034155447c86176
#
_cell.length_a   1.000
_cell.length_b   1.000
_cell.length_c   1.000
_cell.angle_alpha   90.00
_cell.angle_beta   90.00
_cell.angle_gamma   90.00
#
_symmetry.space_group_name_H-M   'P 1'
#
loop_
_entity.id
_entity.type
_entity.pdbx_description
1 polymer ?
#
loop_
_entity_poly.entity_id
_entity_poly.type
_entity_poly.pdbx_seq_one_letter_code
_entity_poly.pdbx_strand_id
1 'polypeptide(L)'
;MGARGRRRALRGVKKLADYGRDDHPADDPERAQVSWAVAVMDDCDECGEPRVELTVEEVGRPGAGIVGHLAPDTARQLRAALKTALREIGEPED
;
A
#
# COMPACT_ATOMS: atom_id res chain seq x y z
N MET A 1 -0.75 27.14 0.79
CA MET A 1 -1.16 27.23 2.02
C MET A 1 -2.38 26.52 2.35
N GLY A 2 -3.48 26.84 1.81
CA GLY A 2 -4.71 26.27 2.20
C GLY A 2 -4.73 24.77 2.12
N ALA A 3 -4.17 24.21 1.09
CA ALA A 3 -4.19 22.77 0.93
C ALA A 3 -3.45 22.08 2.04
N ARG A 4 -2.37 22.68 2.46
CA ARG A 4 -1.61 22.09 3.51
C ARG A 4 -2.38 22.08 4.80
N GLY A 5 -3.11 23.13 5.08
CA GLY A 5 -3.89 23.18 6.29
C GLY A 5 -4.93 22.08 6.37
N ARG A 6 -5.49 21.68 5.24
CA ARG A 6 -6.52 20.67 5.27
C ARG A 6 -6.01 19.30 5.62
N ARG A 7 -4.73 19.05 5.42
CA ARG A 7 -4.19 17.73 5.74
C ARG A 7 -4.06 17.49 7.22
N ARG A 8 -4.20 18.56 8.00
CA ARG A 8 -4.04 18.39 9.42
C ARG A 8 -5.09 17.56 10.07
N ALA A 9 -6.21 17.34 9.41
CA ALA A 9 -7.26 16.54 10.02
C ALA A 9 -6.83 15.10 10.24
N LEU A 10 -5.87 14.63 9.47
CA LEU A 10 -5.39 13.26 9.63
C LEU A 10 -4.31 13.23 10.69
N ARG A 11 -4.51 12.44 11.72
CA ARG A 11 -3.49 12.20 12.74
C ARG A 11 -3.50 10.72 12.99
N GLY A 12 -2.38 10.04 12.72
CA GLY A 12 -2.28 8.62 12.89
C GLY A 12 -2.44 7.89 11.58
N VAL A 13 -3.07 6.75 11.63
CA VAL A 13 -3.18 5.87 10.47
C VAL A 13 -4.65 5.63 10.15
N LYS A 14 -5.00 5.77 8.88
CA LYS A 14 -6.35 5.47 8.42
C LYS A 14 -6.25 4.44 7.30
N LYS A 15 -6.71 3.23 7.58
CA LYS A 15 -6.66 2.15 6.59
C LYS A 15 -7.76 2.36 5.55
N LEU A 16 -7.38 2.28 4.29
CA LEU A 16 -8.31 2.48 3.19
C LEU A 16 -8.68 1.19 2.48
N ALA A 17 -7.74 0.26 2.38
CA ALA A 17 -7.99 -1.00 1.71
C ALA A 17 -7.28 -2.10 2.46
N ASP A 18 -7.97 -3.21 2.67
CA ASP A 18 -7.41 -4.34 3.38
C ASP A 18 -8.14 -5.56 2.86
N TYR A 19 -7.75 -5.98 1.67
CA TYR A 19 -8.47 -7.06 1.01
C TYR A 19 -7.88 -8.41 1.29
N GLY A 20 -6.86 -8.45 2.09
CA GLY A 20 -6.31 -9.71 2.49
C GLY A 20 -5.33 -10.25 1.46
N ARG A 21 -5.71 -11.27 0.78
CA ARG A 21 -4.73 -12.13 0.13
C ARG A 21 -4.52 -11.82 -1.34
N ASP A 22 -3.32 -12.12 -1.83
CA ASP A 22 -3.05 -12.06 -3.25
C ASP A 22 -3.72 -13.27 -3.93
N ASP A 23 -3.45 -13.43 -5.22
CA ASP A 23 -4.13 -14.45 -6.02
C ASP A 23 -3.31 -15.72 -6.18
N HIS A 24 -2.21 -15.83 -5.46
CA HIS A 24 -1.43 -17.05 -5.50
C HIS A 24 -2.22 -18.19 -4.85
N PRO A 25 -2.14 -19.43 -5.38
CA PRO A 25 -2.90 -20.53 -4.80
C PRO A 25 -2.60 -20.74 -3.32
N ALA A 26 -3.66 -20.87 -2.54
CA ALA A 26 -3.53 -20.99 -1.10
C ALA A 26 -2.92 -22.30 -0.67
N ASP A 27 -3.00 -23.32 -1.51
CA ASP A 27 -2.54 -24.66 -1.15
C ASP A 27 -1.13 -24.98 -1.63
N ASP A 28 -0.40 -23.97 -2.08
CA ASP A 28 0.98 -24.20 -2.50
C ASP A 28 1.84 -24.38 -1.25
N PRO A 29 2.47 -25.57 -1.09
CA PRO A 29 3.26 -25.82 0.12
C PRO A 29 4.58 -25.06 0.15
N GLU A 30 5.02 -24.51 -0.97
CA GLU A 30 6.33 -23.84 -1.02
C GLU A 30 6.25 -22.35 -0.96
N ARG A 31 5.06 -21.79 -1.16
CA ARG A 31 4.92 -20.34 -1.16
C ARG A 31 3.58 -19.94 -0.59
N ALA A 32 3.60 -19.22 0.51
CA ALA A 32 2.38 -18.73 1.13
C ALA A 32 1.82 -17.55 0.35
N GLN A 33 0.54 -17.33 0.49
CA GLN A 33 -0.07 -16.12 0.01
C GLN A 33 0.40 -14.94 0.87
N VAL A 34 0.29 -13.74 0.32
CA VAL A 34 0.55 -12.54 1.09
C VAL A 34 -0.75 -11.76 1.25
N SER A 35 -0.87 -11.04 2.35
CA SER A 35 -1.93 -10.07 2.53
C SER A 35 -1.36 -8.69 2.29
N TRP A 36 -2.23 -7.74 1.94
CA TRP A 36 -1.76 -6.39 1.68
C TRP A 36 -2.81 -5.39 2.14
N ALA A 37 -2.33 -4.20 2.46
CA ALA A 37 -3.21 -3.14 2.92
C ALA A 37 -2.62 -1.80 2.48
N VAL A 38 -3.51 -0.86 2.25
CA VAL A 38 -3.14 0.50 1.90
C VAL A 38 -3.79 1.43 2.91
N ALA A 39 -3.00 2.34 3.44
CA ALA A 39 -3.48 3.29 4.43
C ALA A 39 -2.88 4.65 4.15
N VAL A 40 -3.42 5.66 4.80
CA VAL A 40 -2.75 6.96 4.87
C VAL A 40 -2.33 7.16 6.31
N MET A 41 -1.18 7.78 6.50
CA MET A 41 -0.65 7.97 7.83
C MET A 41 0.13 9.29 7.88
N ASP A 42 0.17 9.91 9.05
CA ASP A 42 0.95 11.12 9.25
C ASP A 42 1.64 11.14 10.61
N ASP A 43 1.80 9.98 11.22
CA ASP A 43 2.38 9.90 12.56
C ASP A 43 3.82 9.40 12.58
N CYS A 44 4.49 9.43 11.45
CA CYS A 44 5.90 9.07 11.40
C CYS A 44 6.74 10.35 11.55
N ASP A 45 7.51 10.42 12.63
CA ASP A 45 8.28 11.63 12.90
C ASP A 45 9.35 11.86 11.84
N GLU A 46 9.96 10.78 11.36
CA GLU A 46 11.01 10.95 10.36
C GLU A 46 10.47 11.39 9.01
N CYS A 47 9.26 10.97 8.67
CA CYS A 47 8.67 11.41 7.40
C CYS A 47 8.25 12.87 7.46
N GLY A 48 7.72 13.30 8.58
CA GLY A 48 7.37 14.70 8.79
C GLY A 48 6.14 15.19 8.07
N GLU A 49 5.54 14.37 7.21
CA GLU A 49 4.33 14.74 6.47
C GLU A 49 3.57 13.49 6.09
N PRO A 50 2.31 13.66 5.67
CA PRO A 50 1.49 12.50 5.33
C PRO A 50 2.09 11.63 4.24
N ARG A 51 1.88 10.33 4.39
CA ARG A 51 2.37 9.33 3.44
C ARG A 51 1.28 8.34 3.14
N VAL A 52 1.42 7.66 2.02
CA VAL A 52 0.65 6.46 1.74
C VAL A 52 1.42 5.29 2.33
N GLU A 53 0.77 4.52 3.18
CA GLU A 53 1.41 3.37 3.80
C GLU A 53 0.97 2.11 3.06
N LEU A 54 1.94 1.34 2.59
CA LEU A 54 1.67 0.08 1.94
C LEU A 54 2.28 -1.02 2.80
N THR A 55 1.44 -1.97 3.19
CA THR A 55 1.88 -3.10 4.01
C THR A 55 1.70 -4.38 3.22
N VAL A 56 2.71 -5.23 3.22
CA VAL A 56 2.64 -6.56 2.63
C VAL A 56 3.16 -7.55 3.66
N GLU A 57 2.38 -8.62 3.90
CA GLU A 57 2.66 -9.52 4.98
C GLU A 57 2.34 -10.95 4.55
N GLU A 58 3.18 -11.90 4.91
CA GLU A 58 2.93 -13.29 4.58
C GLU A 58 1.77 -13.81 5.42
N VAL A 59 0.81 -14.47 4.78
CA VAL A 59 -0.34 -15.01 5.47
C VAL A 59 0.13 -16.09 6.46
N GLY A 60 -0.37 -15.99 7.69
CA GLY A 60 0.03 -16.94 8.72
C GLY A 60 1.23 -16.50 9.52
N ARG A 61 1.83 -15.37 9.20
CA ARG A 61 2.98 -14.88 9.94
C ARG A 61 2.79 -13.40 10.28
N PRO A 62 1.85 -13.11 11.17
CA PRO A 62 1.58 -11.71 11.53
C PRO A 62 2.81 -11.06 12.12
N GLY A 63 3.02 -9.81 11.76
CA GLY A 63 4.18 -9.07 12.22
C GLY A 63 5.44 -9.31 11.41
N ALA A 64 5.39 -10.21 10.44
CA ALA A 64 6.56 -10.52 9.62
C ALA A 64 6.52 -9.80 8.27
N GLY A 65 5.74 -8.76 8.15
CA GLY A 65 5.61 -8.05 6.89
C GLY A 65 6.55 -6.88 6.78
N ILE A 66 6.44 -6.21 5.65
CA ILE A 66 7.19 -4.99 5.40
C ILE A 66 6.19 -3.86 5.19
N VAL A 67 6.61 -2.67 5.59
CA VAL A 67 5.76 -1.49 5.51
C VAL A 67 6.53 -0.41 4.78
N GLY A 68 5.94 0.13 3.74
CA GLY A 68 6.54 1.24 3.01
C GLY A 68 5.77 2.51 3.25
N HIS A 69 6.48 3.61 3.38
CA HIS A 69 5.88 4.94 3.48
C HIS A 69 6.15 5.67 2.17
N LEU A 70 5.11 5.85 1.37
CA LEU A 70 5.26 6.39 0.03
C LEU A 70 4.86 7.86 0.02
N ALA A 71 5.77 8.71 -0.42
CA ALA A 71 5.41 10.10 -0.68
C ALA A 71 4.43 10.14 -1.86
N PRO A 72 3.70 11.24 -2.04
CA PRO A 72 2.72 11.30 -3.13
C PRO A 72 3.27 10.93 -4.50
N ASP A 73 4.46 11.41 -4.84
CA ASP A 73 5.02 11.09 -6.16
C ASP A 73 5.39 9.62 -6.27
N THR A 74 5.91 9.03 -5.20
CA THR A 74 6.23 7.61 -5.22
C THR A 74 4.96 6.76 -5.35
N ALA A 75 3.89 7.19 -4.67
CA ALA A 75 2.61 6.50 -4.81
C ALA A 75 2.10 6.58 -6.23
N ARG A 76 2.27 7.73 -6.89
CA ARG A 76 1.87 7.87 -8.28
C ARG A 76 2.69 6.98 -9.20
N GLN A 77 3.98 6.82 -8.90
CA GLN A 77 4.83 5.93 -9.67
C GLN A 77 4.37 4.49 -9.55
N LEU A 78 3.99 4.08 -8.35
CA LEU A 78 3.47 2.73 -8.16
C LEU A 78 2.18 2.54 -8.94
N ARG A 79 1.29 3.51 -8.88
CA ARG A 79 0.04 3.44 -9.62
C ARG A 79 0.31 3.32 -11.12
N ALA A 80 1.24 4.11 -11.64
CA ALA A 80 1.58 4.07 -13.05
C ALA A 80 2.19 2.73 -13.45
N ALA A 81 3.01 2.16 -12.58
CA ALA A 81 3.62 0.87 -12.85
C ALA A 81 2.57 -0.22 -12.93
N LEU A 82 1.56 -0.17 -12.06
CA LEU A 82 0.47 -1.14 -12.11
C LEU A 82 -0.32 -1.03 -13.41
N LYS A 83 -0.57 0.19 -13.87
CA LYS A 83 -1.27 0.38 -15.13
C LYS A 83 -0.46 -0.20 -16.29
N THR A 84 0.84 0.05 -16.30
CA THR A 84 1.70 -0.49 -17.35
C THR A 84 1.69 -2.02 -17.32
N ALA A 85 1.74 -2.61 -16.13
CA ALA A 85 1.74 -4.05 -16.01
C ALA A 85 0.44 -4.66 -16.54
N LEU A 86 -0.70 -4.02 -16.24
CA LEU A 86 -1.98 -4.47 -16.77
C LEU A 86 -1.97 -4.45 -18.29
N ARG A 87 -1.45 -3.38 -18.87
CA ARG A 87 -1.35 -3.27 -20.32
C ARG A 87 -0.50 -4.38 -20.91
N GLU A 88 0.60 -4.71 -20.23
CA GLU A 88 1.49 -5.75 -20.73
C GLU A 88 0.86 -7.11 -20.79
N ILE A 89 -0.08 -7.39 -19.90
CA ILE A 89 -0.76 -8.68 -19.93
C ILE A 89 -2.09 -8.60 -20.68
N GLY A 90 -2.35 -7.50 -21.37
CA GLY A 90 -3.51 -7.39 -22.23
C GLY A 90 -4.80 -7.00 -21.53
N GLU A 91 -4.71 -6.47 -20.33
CA GLU A 91 -5.88 -6.07 -19.56
C GLU A 91 -6.12 -4.58 -19.59
N PRO A 92 -7.36 -4.13 -19.39
CA PRO A 92 -7.62 -2.69 -19.29
C PRO A 92 -6.84 -2.09 -18.13
N GLU A 93 -6.44 -0.84 -18.30
CA GLU A 93 -5.58 -0.19 -17.32
C GLU A 93 -6.33 0.40 -16.13
N ASP A 94 -7.62 0.58 -16.25
CA ASP A 94 -8.37 1.14 -15.11
C ASP A 94 -9.11 0.12 -14.31
#